data_316a89d01b512d56cdcf65705f7fd524
#
_entry.id   316a89d01b512d56cdcf65705f7fd524
#
_cell.length_a   1.000
_cell.length_b   1.000
_cell.length_c   1.000
_cell.angle_alpha   90.00
_cell.angle_beta   90.00
_cell.angle_gamma   90.00
#
_symmetry.space_group_name_H-M   'P 1'
#
loop_
_entity.id
_entity.type
_entity.pdbx_description
1 polymer ?
#
loop_
_entity_poly.entity_id
_entity_poly.type
_entity_poly.pdbx_seq_one_letter_code
_entity_poly.pdbx_strand_id
1 'polypeptide(L)'
;METAKKIAKFVTDFSYKDIDEKVKDEIINRIIDAVANAKYSYKDLKIFLDPLLENLKGNAITLSGKKASVDYASFYNSFLIRYLDFNDTYLSKEPLHPSDMIGGILALASELKSSGKDVIEAIATGYEVGITLCDAGSLRKRGIDHVVFLGVGAAAAASKLLKLNEEKTANAISLALVPHIALRETRSGSLSMWKGGAAAESVRNAVFVALLAKSGITGPELPFTGKMGLINVIFDGKGFDETALERMNGSGVLRTLIKEFPAEYHAQAAIEAALDIKLKKEVKNVTIDTYEAAKTILADDASKWKPQTRETADHSLPFLVSVALLTQNFWFESYNFIHDKKVLELTSKVEVNEVEEYTKMYPSSLPVKITVKYSDNTQESAYREVPKGHYKKPMNREEIITKAKRLGLDDRVIDYINNIENKEALTVVF
;
A
#
# COMPACT_ATOMS: atom_id res chain seq x y z
N MET A 1 -5.80 30.08 0.62
CA MET A 1 -4.41 29.73 1.05
C MET A 1 -3.92 28.63 0.11
N GLU A 2 -2.65 28.68 -0.34
CA GLU A 2 -2.05 27.64 -1.19
C GLU A 2 -2.13 26.26 -0.54
N THR A 3 -2.39 25.23 -1.32
CA THR A 3 -2.55 23.84 -0.86
C THR A 3 -1.34 23.36 -0.04
N ALA A 4 -0.10 23.63 -0.49
CA ALA A 4 1.11 23.27 0.27
C ALA A 4 1.16 23.94 1.65
N LYS A 5 0.71 25.18 1.77
CA LYS A 5 0.65 25.90 3.06
C LYS A 5 -0.46 25.35 3.97
N LYS A 6 -1.61 24.93 3.40
CA LYS A 6 -2.67 24.24 4.19
C LYS A 6 -2.15 22.93 4.76
N ILE A 7 -1.45 22.13 3.94
CA ILE A 7 -0.84 20.87 4.40
C ILE A 7 0.24 21.16 5.46
N ALA A 8 1.13 22.13 5.22
CA ALA A 8 2.20 22.48 6.15
C ALA A 8 1.64 22.92 7.51
N LYS A 9 0.57 23.71 7.50
CA LYS A 9 -0.12 24.12 8.73
C LYS A 9 -0.66 22.90 9.48
N PHE A 10 -1.35 21.97 8.82
CA PHE A 10 -1.80 20.73 9.44
C PHE A 10 -0.60 19.96 10.04
N VAL A 11 0.49 19.79 9.29
CA VAL A 11 1.69 19.08 9.75
C VAL A 11 2.26 19.71 11.02
N THR A 12 2.30 21.04 11.13
CA THR A 12 2.86 21.71 12.31
C THR A 12 1.92 21.70 13.50
N ASP A 13 0.62 21.85 13.28
CA ASP A 13 -0.38 21.94 14.34
C ASP A 13 -0.71 20.57 14.94
N PHE A 14 -0.78 19.50 14.12
CA PHE A 14 -1.06 18.14 14.57
C PHE A 14 0.06 17.60 15.47
N SER A 15 -0.28 16.93 16.54
CA SER A 15 0.69 16.40 17.50
C SER A 15 0.31 15.02 18.02
N TYR A 16 1.25 14.34 18.67
CA TYR A 16 1.01 13.02 19.30
C TYR A 16 -0.20 13.01 20.24
N LYS A 17 -0.51 14.14 20.88
CA LYS A 17 -1.66 14.27 21.81
C LYS A 17 -3.01 14.20 21.10
N ASP A 18 -3.03 14.45 19.79
CA ASP A 18 -4.24 14.43 18.97
C ASP A 18 -4.53 13.01 18.43
N ILE A 19 -3.61 12.05 18.68
CA ILE A 19 -3.72 10.66 18.22
C ILE A 19 -4.48 9.85 19.27
N ASP A 20 -5.67 9.36 18.90
CA ASP A 20 -6.41 8.44 19.77
C ASP A 20 -5.79 7.02 19.76
N GLU A 21 -6.17 6.19 20.75
CA GLU A 21 -5.64 4.82 20.91
C GLU A 21 -5.88 3.95 19.68
N LYS A 22 -7.03 4.10 19.01
CA LYS A 22 -7.35 3.30 17.83
C LYS A 22 -6.45 3.65 16.65
N VAL A 23 -6.18 4.92 16.43
CA VAL A 23 -5.23 5.39 15.41
C VAL A 23 -3.82 4.87 15.72
N LYS A 24 -3.38 4.97 16.97
CA LYS A 24 -2.09 4.46 17.42
C LYS A 24 -1.96 2.96 17.19
N ASP A 25 -2.97 2.19 17.59
CA ASP A 25 -2.99 0.75 17.39
C ASP A 25 -2.90 0.37 15.91
N GLU A 26 -3.64 1.06 15.05
CA GLU A 26 -3.58 0.80 13.62
C GLU A 26 -2.23 1.19 13.00
N ILE A 27 -1.58 2.24 13.47
CA ILE A 27 -0.21 2.57 13.04
C ILE A 27 0.76 1.46 13.43
N ILE A 28 0.70 0.96 14.66
CA ILE A 28 1.52 -0.17 15.09
C ILE A 28 1.26 -1.40 14.21
N ASN A 29 -0.01 -1.68 13.89
CA ASN A 29 -0.40 -2.74 12.97
C ASN A 29 0.23 -2.58 11.60
N ARG A 30 0.24 -1.36 11.05
CA ARG A 30 0.88 -1.05 9.74
C ARG A 30 2.39 -1.21 9.78
N ILE A 31 3.03 -0.85 10.90
CA ILE A 31 4.49 -1.05 11.06
C ILE A 31 4.81 -2.54 11.09
N ILE A 32 4.06 -3.37 11.86
CA ILE A 32 4.25 -4.82 11.91
C ILE A 32 4.09 -5.43 10.52
N ASP A 33 3.00 -5.10 9.82
CA ASP A 33 2.72 -5.60 8.48
C ASP A 33 3.80 -5.19 7.47
N ALA A 34 4.20 -3.92 7.46
CA ALA A 34 5.23 -3.39 6.56
C ALA A 34 6.59 -4.07 6.79
N VAL A 35 7.03 -4.20 8.05
CA VAL A 35 8.31 -4.84 8.40
C VAL A 35 8.28 -6.33 8.07
N ALA A 36 7.15 -7.00 8.25
CA ALA A 36 6.99 -8.41 7.86
C ALA A 36 7.09 -8.60 6.34
N ASN A 37 6.45 -7.73 5.55
CA ASN A 37 6.59 -7.71 4.09
C ASN A 37 8.05 -7.50 3.69
N ALA A 38 8.75 -6.55 4.31
CA ALA A 38 10.17 -6.30 4.07
C ALA A 38 11.03 -7.52 4.39
N LYS A 39 10.77 -8.19 5.50
CA LYS A 39 11.48 -9.43 5.90
C LYS A 39 11.36 -10.53 4.85
N TYR A 40 10.15 -10.77 4.35
CA TYR A 40 9.92 -11.78 3.31
C TYR A 40 10.57 -11.40 1.98
N SER A 41 10.48 -10.13 1.56
CA SER A 41 11.06 -9.60 0.33
C SER A 41 12.59 -9.65 0.32
N TYR A 42 13.22 -9.55 1.48
CA TYR A 42 14.67 -9.46 1.61
C TYR A 42 15.39 -10.65 0.97
N LYS A 43 14.83 -11.86 1.05
CA LYS A 43 15.42 -13.05 0.42
C LYS A 43 15.64 -12.91 -1.09
N ASP A 44 14.72 -12.20 -1.78
CA ASP A 44 14.75 -12.02 -3.23
C ASP A 44 15.54 -10.77 -3.64
N LEU A 45 15.47 -9.72 -2.82
CA LEU A 45 16.03 -8.41 -3.16
C LEU A 45 17.45 -8.17 -2.65
N LYS A 46 17.93 -8.92 -1.66
CA LYS A 46 19.26 -8.70 -1.06
C LYS A 46 20.42 -8.70 -2.07
N ILE A 47 20.35 -9.53 -3.11
CA ILE A 47 21.38 -9.63 -4.14
C ILE A 47 21.51 -8.36 -5.00
N PHE A 48 20.45 -7.56 -5.08
CA PHE A 48 20.40 -6.30 -5.81
C PHE A 48 20.65 -5.10 -4.89
N LEU A 49 20.08 -5.11 -3.67
CA LEU A 49 20.07 -3.96 -2.78
C LEU A 49 21.31 -3.88 -1.88
N ASP A 50 21.78 -5.01 -1.38
CA ASP A 50 22.92 -5.02 -0.45
C ASP A 50 24.22 -4.43 -1.06
N PRO A 51 24.59 -4.73 -2.31
CA PRO A 51 25.77 -4.15 -2.93
C PRO A 51 25.69 -2.62 -3.10
N LEU A 52 24.48 -2.04 -3.20
CA LEU A 52 24.32 -0.59 -3.32
C LEU A 52 24.76 0.14 -2.03
N LEU A 53 24.67 -0.53 -0.86
CA LEU A 53 25.00 0.08 0.41
C LEU A 53 26.50 0.16 0.69
N GLU A 54 27.34 -0.63 0.01
CA GLU A 54 28.78 -0.74 0.28
C GLU A 54 29.51 0.60 0.11
N ASN A 55 29.06 1.43 -0.84
CA ASN A 55 29.68 2.72 -1.17
C ASN A 55 28.91 3.94 -0.61
N LEU A 56 27.82 3.72 0.12
CA LEU A 56 26.91 4.77 0.56
C LEU A 56 26.95 4.94 2.08
N LYS A 57 28.05 5.52 2.55
CA LYS A 57 28.30 5.71 3.99
C LYS A 57 27.28 6.64 4.66
N GLY A 58 26.82 6.26 5.84
CA GLY A 58 25.92 7.02 6.69
C GLY A 58 25.67 6.28 8.02
N ASN A 59 24.79 6.84 8.85
CA ASN A 59 24.47 6.26 10.16
C ASN A 59 23.03 5.71 10.20
N ALA A 60 22.20 6.01 9.19
CA ALA A 60 20.87 5.46 9.11
C ALA A 60 20.90 3.93 9.02
N ILE A 61 20.03 3.27 9.76
CA ILE A 61 20.01 1.81 9.86
C ILE A 61 18.87 1.29 8.98
N THR A 62 19.20 0.39 8.07
CA THR A 62 18.22 -0.32 7.24
C THR A 62 17.48 -1.38 8.07
N LEU A 63 16.32 -1.84 7.58
CA LEU A 63 15.59 -2.95 8.21
C LEU A 63 16.41 -4.25 8.28
N SER A 64 17.42 -4.43 7.41
CA SER A 64 18.36 -5.57 7.48
C SER A 64 19.57 -5.34 8.44
N GLY A 65 19.59 -4.24 9.19
CA GLY A 65 20.64 -3.90 10.15
C GLY A 65 21.91 -3.30 9.56
N LYS A 66 21.94 -3.01 8.25
CA LYS A 66 23.08 -2.36 7.59
C LYS A 66 22.99 -0.86 7.73
N LYS A 67 24.16 -0.19 7.71
CA LYS A 67 24.23 1.28 7.74
C LYS A 67 24.40 1.86 6.35
N ALA A 68 23.71 2.99 6.08
CA ALA A 68 23.80 3.73 4.84
C ALA A 68 23.49 5.21 5.07
N SER A 69 23.66 6.05 4.01
CA SER A 69 23.06 7.38 4.00
C SER A 69 21.54 7.28 4.12
N VAL A 70 20.91 8.24 4.75
CA VAL A 70 19.48 8.16 5.12
C VAL A 70 18.55 8.05 3.92
N ASP A 71 18.87 8.69 2.81
CA ASP A 71 18.13 8.62 1.55
C ASP A 71 18.17 7.21 0.94
N TYR A 72 19.35 6.58 0.91
CA TYR A 72 19.47 5.19 0.42
C TYR A 72 18.88 4.16 1.37
N ALA A 73 19.02 4.34 2.68
CA ALA A 73 18.34 3.50 3.67
C ALA A 73 16.81 3.60 3.50
N SER A 74 16.30 4.80 3.18
CA SER A 74 14.88 5.03 2.87
C SER A 74 14.43 4.28 1.63
N PHE A 75 15.18 4.37 0.52
CA PHE A 75 14.92 3.60 -0.68
C PHE A 75 14.92 2.10 -0.41
N TYR A 76 15.98 1.62 0.22
CA TYR A 76 16.17 0.20 0.55
C TYR A 76 14.99 -0.37 1.35
N ASN A 77 14.62 0.28 2.45
CA ASN A 77 13.54 -0.16 3.31
C ASN A 77 12.18 -0.12 2.60
N SER A 78 11.88 0.97 1.89
CA SER A 78 10.61 1.14 1.18
C SER A 78 10.47 0.17 0.00
N PHE A 79 11.57 -0.16 -0.68
CA PHE A 79 11.53 -1.18 -1.74
C PHE A 79 11.22 -2.56 -1.17
N LEU A 80 11.85 -2.94 -0.05
CA LEU A 80 11.54 -4.20 0.62
C LEU A 80 10.07 -4.29 1.04
N ILE A 81 9.49 -3.20 1.57
CA ILE A 81 8.08 -3.15 1.97
C ILE A 81 7.15 -3.33 0.77
N ARG A 82 7.44 -2.63 -0.34
CA ARG A 82 6.53 -2.54 -1.50
C ARG A 82 6.62 -3.71 -2.48
N TYR A 83 7.74 -4.44 -2.48
CA TYR A 83 8.07 -5.42 -3.52
C TYR A 83 7.00 -6.50 -3.74
N LEU A 84 6.45 -7.06 -2.66
CA LEU A 84 5.45 -8.13 -2.73
C LEU A 84 4.05 -7.65 -3.15
N ASP A 85 3.80 -6.33 -3.14
CA ASP A 85 2.44 -5.79 -3.27
C ASP A 85 1.44 -6.37 -2.25
N PHE A 86 1.93 -6.66 -1.05
CA PHE A 86 1.17 -7.32 0.01
C PHE A 86 1.05 -6.48 1.30
N ASN A 87 1.59 -5.28 1.29
CA ASN A 87 1.40 -4.25 2.30
C ASN A 87 0.03 -3.57 2.16
N ASP A 88 -0.26 -2.58 2.99
CA ASP A 88 -1.56 -1.93 3.05
C ASP A 88 -1.98 -1.25 1.72
N THR A 89 -3.26 -0.95 1.64
CA THR A 89 -3.86 -0.28 0.47
C THR A 89 -4.89 0.73 0.94
N TYR A 90 -5.02 1.84 0.22
CA TYR A 90 -6.12 2.79 0.32
C TYR A 90 -6.83 2.90 -1.03
N LEU A 91 -8.16 2.96 -1.03
CA LEU A 91 -8.98 3.09 -2.24
C LEU A 91 -9.87 4.33 -2.14
N SER A 92 -9.74 5.23 -3.13
CA SER A 92 -10.58 6.42 -3.31
C SER A 92 -10.56 6.85 -4.78
N LYS A 93 -10.64 8.16 -5.08
CA LYS A 93 -10.43 8.69 -6.44
C LYS A 93 -9.08 8.23 -7.01
N GLU A 94 -8.04 8.20 -6.16
CA GLU A 94 -6.74 7.60 -6.45
C GLU A 94 -6.45 6.49 -5.44
N PRO A 95 -5.92 5.31 -5.84
CA PRO A 95 -5.39 4.33 -4.90
C PRO A 95 -4.04 4.77 -4.33
N LEU A 96 -3.69 4.25 -3.15
CA LEU A 96 -2.39 4.48 -2.51
C LEU A 96 -1.96 3.25 -1.71
N HIS A 97 -0.65 3.11 -1.47
CA HIS A 97 -0.07 2.20 -0.48
C HIS A 97 0.69 3.02 0.57
N PRO A 98 0.00 3.59 1.57
CA PRO A 98 0.63 4.54 2.48
C PRO A 98 1.79 3.94 3.27
N SER A 99 1.77 2.64 3.60
CA SER A 99 2.85 1.97 4.33
C SER A 99 4.19 1.96 3.59
N ASP A 100 4.23 2.26 2.29
CA ASP A 100 5.48 2.42 1.54
C ASP A 100 6.39 3.47 2.17
N MET A 101 5.83 4.52 2.80
CA MET A 101 6.59 5.58 3.47
C MET A 101 7.21 5.14 4.80
N ILE A 102 6.69 4.08 5.43
CA ILE A 102 7.18 3.60 6.75
C ILE A 102 8.67 3.30 6.67
N GLY A 103 9.14 2.69 5.58
CA GLY A 103 10.55 2.38 5.38
C GLY A 103 11.47 3.60 5.47
N GLY A 104 11.08 4.70 4.84
CA GLY A 104 11.83 5.97 4.89
C GLY A 104 11.78 6.63 6.26
N ILE A 105 10.62 6.61 6.91
CA ILE A 105 10.45 7.21 8.25
C ILE A 105 11.26 6.43 9.29
N LEU A 106 11.30 5.09 9.24
CA LEU A 106 12.13 4.29 10.12
C LEU A 106 13.64 4.53 9.89
N ALA A 107 14.07 4.69 8.62
CA ALA A 107 15.45 5.05 8.31
C ALA A 107 15.82 6.43 8.87
N LEU A 108 14.98 7.44 8.67
CA LEU A 108 15.20 8.78 9.19
C LEU A 108 15.15 8.81 10.73
N ALA A 109 14.23 8.06 11.35
CA ALA A 109 14.14 7.95 12.80
C ALA A 109 15.41 7.35 13.41
N SER A 110 16.01 6.34 12.78
CA SER A 110 17.25 5.74 13.22
C SER A 110 18.43 6.71 13.15
N GLU A 111 18.52 7.53 12.10
CA GLU A 111 19.54 8.58 11.94
C GLU A 111 19.40 9.65 13.02
N LEU A 112 18.15 10.09 13.29
CA LEU A 112 17.85 11.14 14.27
C LEU A 112 17.79 10.64 15.71
N LYS A 113 17.81 9.33 15.93
CA LYS A 113 17.53 8.70 17.23
C LYS A 113 16.17 9.16 17.80
N SER A 114 15.16 9.23 16.95
CA SER A 114 13.82 9.68 17.33
C SER A 114 13.13 8.70 18.25
N SER A 115 12.25 9.20 19.10
CA SER A 115 11.41 8.35 19.95
C SER A 115 10.32 7.62 19.14
N GLY A 116 9.79 6.54 19.71
CA GLY A 116 8.66 5.85 19.10
C GLY A 116 7.41 6.72 18.96
N LYS A 117 7.19 7.66 19.89
CA LYS A 117 6.10 8.64 19.79
C LYS A 117 6.28 9.58 18.59
N ASP A 118 7.50 10.09 18.37
CA ASP A 118 7.79 10.92 17.18
C ASP A 118 7.54 10.13 15.88
N VAL A 119 7.85 8.83 15.85
CA VAL A 119 7.60 7.97 14.67
C VAL A 119 6.12 7.74 14.43
N ILE A 120 5.35 7.44 15.48
CA ILE A 120 3.88 7.27 15.38
C ILE A 120 3.24 8.54 14.85
N GLU A 121 3.62 9.70 15.41
CA GLU A 121 3.13 11.02 14.98
C GLU A 121 3.46 11.32 13.51
N ALA A 122 4.70 11.04 13.08
CA ALA A 122 5.13 11.24 11.71
C ALA A 122 4.37 10.33 10.73
N ILE A 123 4.17 9.05 11.07
CA ILE A 123 3.41 8.12 10.22
C ILE A 123 1.95 8.55 10.13
N ALA A 124 1.29 8.91 11.25
CA ALA A 124 -0.08 9.44 11.24
C ALA A 124 -0.21 10.64 10.30
N THR A 125 0.72 11.59 10.41
CA THR A 125 0.78 12.79 9.57
C THR A 125 0.90 12.44 8.08
N GLY A 126 1.82 11.57 7.72
CA GLY A 126 2.05 11.19 6.32
C GLY A 126 0.88 10.42 5.71
N TYR A 127 0.28 9.51 6.46
CA TYR A 127 -0.93 8.79 6.05
C TYR A 127 -2.08 9.76 5.77
N GLU A 128 -2.34 10.67 6.70
CA GLU A 128 -3.41 11.66 6.54
C GLU A 128 -3.22 12.49 5.27
N VAL A 129 -2.03 13.04 5.06
CA VAL A 129 -1.74 13.87 3.89
C VAL A 129 -1.86 13.08 2.58
N GLY A 130 -1.23 11.90 2.49
CA GLY A 130 -1.27 11.07 1.29
C GLY A 130 -2.69 10.63 0.92
N ILE A 131 -3.47 10.20 1.90
CA ILE A 131 -4.87 9.77 1.74
C ILE A 131 -5.76 10.95 1.34
N THR A 132 -5.60 12.11 1.96
CA THR A 132 -6.37 13.31 1.62
C THR A 132 -6.13 13.75 0.18
N LEU A 133 -4.90 13.66 -0.32
CA LEU A 133 -4.60 13.95 -1.73
C LEU A 133 -5.26 12.95 -2.69
N CYS A 134 -5.35 11.67 -2.29
CA CYS A 134 -6.08 10.66 -3.05
C CYS A 134 -7.59 10.90 -3.08
N ASP A 135 -8.15 11.49 -2.03
CA ASP A 135 -9.55 11.92 -2.02
C ASP A 135 -9.78 13.18 -2.88
N ALA A 136 -8.76 14.03 -2.99
CA ALA A 136 -8.84 15.25 -3.76
C ALA A 136 -8.88 15.00 -5.28
N GLY A 137 -8.06 14.08 -5.81
CA GLY A 137 -7.97 13.90 -7.25
C GLY A 137 -7.44 12.54 -7.70
N SER A 138 -7.64 12.19 -8.99
CA SER A 138 -7.18 10.94 -9.60
C SER A 138 -6.06 11.19 -10.60
N LEU A 139 -4.83 10.88 -10.20
CA LEU A 139 -3.62 10.95 -11.04
C LEU A 139 -3.62 9.91 -12.15
N ARG A 140 -4.09 8.68 -11.86
CA ARG A 140 -4.08 7.56 -12.81
C ARG A 140 -4.86 7.84 -14.09
N LYS A 141 -5.94 8.63 -14.00
CA LYS A 141 -6.73 9.07 -15.16
C LYS A 141 -5.97 10.03 -16.07
N ARG A 142 -4.85 10.55 -15.61
CA ARG A 142 -3.97 11.49 -16.31
C ARG A 142 -2.63 10.87 -16.72
N GLY A 143 -2.48 9.55 -16.58
CA GLY A 143 -1.23 8.85 -16.90
C GLY A 143 -0.10 9.06 -15.88
N ILE A 144 -0.43 9.58 -14.68
CA ILE A 144 0.51 9.82 -13.59
C ILE A 144 0.34 8.74 -12.52
N ASP A 145 1.45 8.27 -11.95
CA ASP A 145 1.45 7.25 -10.90
C ASP A 145 1.08 7.87 -9.54
N HIS A 146 0.35 7.11 -8.73
CA HIS A 146 -0.06 7.48 -7.37
C HIS A 146 1.12 7.79 -6.43
N VAL A 147 2.32 7.31 -6.74
CA VAL A 147 3.52 7.57 -5.92
C VAL A 147 3.88 9.05 -5.81
N VAL A 148 3.32 9.92 -6.67
CA VAL A 148 3.42 11.38 -6.53
C VAL A 148 2.74 11.83 -5.23
N PHE A 149 1.55 11.35 -4.92
CA PHE A 149 0.86 11.65 -3.66
C PHE A 149 1.52 10.98 -2.46
N LEU A 150 2.06 9.78 -2.66
CA LEU A 150 2.90 9.12 -1.66
C LEU A 150 4.10 10.00 -1.26
N GLY A 151 4.80 10.56 -2.25
CA GLY A 151 5.96 11.42 -2.03
C GLY A 151 5.63 12.66 -1.21
N VAL A 152 4.49 13.31 -1.49
CA VAL A 152 4.02 14.45 -0.70
C VAL A 152 3.68 14.03 0.74
N GLY A 153 2.99 12.90 0.93
CA GLY A 153 2.70 12.35 2.25
C GLY A 153 3.97 12.01 3.03
N ALA A 154 4.94 11.35 2.37
CA ALA A 154 6.23 11.02 2.97
C ALA A 154 7.07 12.27 3.33
N ALA A 155 7.01 13.33 2.51
CA ALA A 155 7.68 14.60 2.82
C ALA A 155 7.03 15.30 4.03
N ALA A 156 5.70 15.23 4.16
CA ALA A 156 4.98 15.70 5.34
C ALA A 156 5.41 14.94 6.60
N ALA A 157 5.47 13.60 6.53
CA ALA A 157 5.95 12.75 7.63
C ALA A 157 7.41 13.02 8.00
N ALA A 158 8.29 13.16 7.01
CA ALA A 158 9.71 13.48 7.24
C ALA A 158 9.87 14.88 7.85
N SER A 159 9.08 15.86 7.39
CA SER A 159 9.08 17.23 7.96
C SER A 159 8.64 17.23 9.42
N LYS A 160 7.62 16.42 9.74
CA LYS A 160 7.16 16.21 11.12
C LYS A 160 8.25 15.64 12.01
N LEU A 161 8.90 14.57 11.56
CA LEU A 161 9.96 13.91 12.30
C LEU A 161 11.20 14.82 12.49
N LEU A 162 11.50 15.67 11.49
CA LEU A 162 12.56 16.68 11.53
C LEU A 162 12.18 17.93 12.34
N LYS A 163 10.93 18.02 12.82
CA LYS A 163 10.38 19.16 13.60
C LYS A 163 10.53 20.49 12.83
N LEU A 164 10.24 20.47 11.52
CA LEU A 164 10.30 21.66 10.68
C LEU A 164 9.14 22.61 11.01
N ASN A 165 9.38 23.92 10.89
CA ASN A 165 8.31 24.92 10.95
C ASN A 165 7.44 24.89 9.67
N GLU A 166 6.34 25.64 9.67
CA GLU A 166 5.37 25.69 8.57
C GLU A 166 6.03 26.06 7.23
N GLU A 167 6.90 27.09 7.21
CA GLU A 167 7.59 27.55 6.00
C GLU A 167 8.48 26.44 5.41
N LYS A 168 9.34 25.83 6.20
CA LYS A 168 10.22 24.73 5.76
C LYS A 168 9.44 23.51 5.34
N THR A 169 8.34 23.19 6.03
CA THR A 169 7.44 22.11 5.66
C THR A 169 6.78 22.36 4.30
N ALA A 170 6.29 23.59 4.04
CA ALA A 170 5.74 23.96 2.74
C ALA A 170 6.80 23.84 1.62
N ASN A 171 8.05 24.21 1.90
CA ASN A 171 9.16 24.02 0.96
C ASN A 171 9.44 22.54 0.70
N ALA A 172 9.46 21.69 1.72
CA ALA A 172 9.65 20.24 1.56
C ALA A 172 8.55 19.63 0.67
N ILE A 173 7.28 20.00 0.91
CA ILE A 173 6.12 19.57 0.10
C ILE A 173 6.28 20.01 -1.35
N SER A 174 6.65 21.27 -1.56
CA SER A 174 6.88 21.82 -2.91
C SER A 174 7.98 21.10 -3.66
N LEU A 175 9.12 20.85 -3.00
CA LEU A 175 10.25 20.11 -3.56
C LEU A 175 9.95 18.64 -3.78
N ALA A 176 9.05 18.03 -2.99
CA ALA A 176 8.60 16.66 -3.22
C ALA A 176 7.66 16.54 -4.44
N LEU A 177 6.89 17.58 -4.72
CA LEU A 177 5.88 17.55 -5.79
C LEU A 177 6.45 17.95 -7.15
N VAL A 178 7.05 19.15 -7.24
CA VAL A 178 7.32 19.80 -8.53
C VAL A 178 8.29 19.02 -9.43
N PRO A 179 9.44 18.49 -8.94
CA PRO A 179 10.38 17.76 -9.78
C PRO A 179 10.11 16.26 -9.89
N HIS A 180 9.11 15.71 -9.19
CA HIS A 180 8.96 14.24 -9.02
C HIS A 180 7.62 13.72 -9.57
N ILE A 181 7.27 14.12 -10.78
CA ILE A 181 6.10 13.59 -11.50
C ILE A 181 6.43 12.24 -12.10
N ALA A 182 5.91 11.16 -11.49
CA ALA A 182 6.12 9.78 -11.93
C ALA A 182 5.09 9.36 -13.00
N LEU A 183 5.54 8.77 -14.10
CA LEU A 183 4.65 8.25 -15.13
C LEU A 183 4.03 6.91 -14.72
N ARG A 184 2.76 6.71 -15.06
CA ARG A 184 2.03 5.46 -14.82
C ARG A 184 2.52 4.29 -15.69
N GLU A 185 3.42 4.49 -16.63
CA GLU A 185 4.05 3.42 -17.42
C GLU A 185 4.68 2.34 -16.52
N THR A 186 5.08 2.70 -15.31
CA THR A 186 5.48 1.75 -14.25
C THR A 186 4.45 0.63 -14.01
N ARG A 187 3.16 0.88 -14.34
CA ARG A 187 2.01 -0.01 -14.09
C ARG A 187 1.29 -0.42 -15.35
N SER A 188 1.94 -0.31 -16.51
CA SER A 188 1.41 -0.63 -17.82
C SER A 188 2.21 -1.78 -18.47
N GLY A 189 1.57 -2.58 -19.31
CA GLY A 189 2.22 -3.66 -20.04
C GLY A 189 2.86 -4.71 -19.13
N SER A 190 4.04 -5.20 -19.54
CA SER A 190 4.83 -6.15 -18.74
C SER A 190 5.46 -5.45 -17.55
N LEU A 191 5.09 -5.87 -16.36
CA LEU A 191 5.56 -5.27 -15.12
C LEU A 191 7.00 -5.67 -14.82
N SER A 192 7.81 -4.70 -14.40
CA SER A 192 9.18 -4.91 -13.92
C SER A 192 9.27 -4.80 -12.40
N MET A 193 10.44 -5.11 -11.84
CA MET A 193 10.74 -4.87 -10.41
C MET A 193 10.48 -3.41 -10.01
N TRP A 194 10.53 -2.47 -10.95
CA TRP A 194 10.27 -1.06 -10.71
C TRP A 194 8.84 -0.76 -10.26
N LYS A 195 7.90 -1.71 -10.41
CA LYS A 195 6.57 -1.61 -9.78
C LYS A 195 6.65 -1.35 -8.26
N GLY A 196 7.63 -1.99 -7.59
CA GLY A 196 7.95 -1.70 -6.17
C GLY A 196 8.92 -0.52 -6.02
N GLY A 197 9.89 -0.39 -6.92
CA GLY A 197 10.94 0.61 -6.86
C GLY A 197 10.45 2.06 -7.00
N ALA A 198 9.39 2.31 -7.77
CA ALA A 198 8.84 3.65 -7.95
C ALA A 198 8.35 4.29 -6.64
N ALA A 199 7.71 3.51 -5.77
CA ALA A 199 7.32 3.97 -4.45
C ALA A 199 8.54 4.26 -3.56
N ALA A 200 9.52 3.35 -3.57
CA ALA A 200 10.76 3.52 -2.83
C ALA A 200 11.54 4.78 -3.25
N GLU A 201 11.60 5.05 -4.55
CA GLU A 201 12.23 6.27 -5.10
C GLU A 201 11.48 7.53 -4.66
N SER A 202 10.15 7.50 -4.68
CA SER A 202 9.34 8.63 -4.21
C SER A 202 9.59 8.93 -2.72
N VAL A 203 9.68 7.89 -1.89
CA VAL A 203 9.97 8.02 -0.44
C VAL A 203 11.41 8.50 -0.20
N ARG A 204 12.40 7.96 -0.94
CA ARG A 204 13.78 8.44 -0.90
C ARG A 204 13.86 9.94 -1.16
N ASN A 205 13.23 10.37 -2.25
CA ASN A 205 13.17 11.79 -2.61
C ASN A 205 12.49 12.64 -1.54
N ALA A 206 11.39 12.15 -0.96
CA ALA A 206 10.67 12.85 0.11
C ALA A 206 11.56 13.12 1.33
N VAL A 207 12.31 12.11 1.78
CA VAL A 207 13.28 12.27 2.88
C VAL A 207 14.40 13.24 2.50
N PHE A 208 14.95 13.11 1.30
CA PHE A 208 16.02 13.98 0.82
C PHE A 208 15.58 15.44 0.73
N VAL A 209 14.41 15.74 0.15
CA VAL A 209 13.95 17.14 0.02
C VAL A 209 13.53 17.74 1.37
N ALA A 210 13.07 16.93 2.33
CA ALA A 210 12.83 17.40 3.68
C ALA A 210 14.14 17.87 4.36
N LEU A 211 15.25 17.16 4.12
CA LEU A 211 16.58 17.58 4.58
C LEU A 211 17.07 18.86 3.86
N LEU A 212 16.80 18.99 2.55
CA LEU A 212 17.09 20.23 1.82
C LEU A 212 16.32 21.41 2.41
N ALA A 213 15.01 21.25 2.65
CA ALA A 213 14.20 22.29 3.27
C ALA A 213 14.67 22.62 4.71
N LYS A 214 15.11 21.62 5.47
CA LYS A 214 15.73 21.82 6.78
C LYS A 214 16.95 22.74 6.68
N SER A 215 17.79 22.54 5.65
CA SER A 215 18.99 23.36 5.42
C SER A 215 18.69 24.79 4.89
N GLY A 216 17.45 25.09 4.50
CA GLY A 216 17.01 26.38 4.01
C GLY A 216 16.84 26.47 2.49
N ILE A 217 16.92 25.36 1.75
CA ILE A 217 16.56 25.34 0.32
C ILE A 217 15.07 25.57 0.19
N THR A 218 14.68 26.51 -0.67
CA THR A 218 13.28 26.87 -0.93
C THR A 218 12.76 26.21 -2.20
N GLY A 219 11.46 25.84 -2.20
CA GLY A 219 10.73 25.36 -3.37
C GLY A 219 9.85 26.45 -3.97
N PRO A 220 9.25 26.20 -5.16
CA PRO A 220 8.22 27.07 -5.73
C PRO A 220 7.09 27.37 -4.73
N GLU A 221 6.64 28.63 -4.68
CA GLU A 221 5.65 29.07 -3.70
C GLU A 221 4.26 28.47 -3.92
N LEU A 222 3.88 28.23 -5.19
CA LEU A 222 2.55 27.76 -5.59
C LEU A 222 2.61 26.42 -6.33
N PRO A 223 3.10 25.34 -5.69
CA PRO A 223 3.31 24.04 -6.38
C PRO A 223 2.00 23.39 -6.83
N PHE A 224 0.87 23.64 -6.15
CA PHE A 224 -0.44 23.14 -6.53
C PHE A 224 -1.24 24.11 -7.39
N THR A 225 -1.40 25.36 -6.96
CA THR A 225 -2.35 26.33 -7.55
C THR A 225 -1.71 27.28 -8.57
N GLY A 226 -0.39 27.32 -8.66
CA GLY A 226 0.33 28.17 -9.60
C GLY A 226 -0.03 27.88 -11.06
N LYS A 227 0.28 28.82 -11.98
CA LYS A 227 0.01 28.68 -13.43
C LYS A 227 0.54 27.34 -13.98
N MET A 228 1.70 26.90 -13.51
CA MET A 228 2.34 25.61 -13.87
C MET A 228 2.33 24.63 -12.70
N GLY A 229 1.43 24.82 -11.75
CA GLY A 229 1.23 23.92 -10.61
C GLY A 229 0.39 22.69 -10.97
N LEU A 230 0.38 21.71 -10.07
CA LEU A 230 -0.25 20.39 -10.27
C LEU A 230 -1.70 20.50 -10.73
N ILE A 231 -2.52 21.39 -10.10
CA ILE A 231 -3.95 21.51 -10.39
C ILE A 231 -4.17 21.99 -11.82
N ASN A 232 -3.40 22.96 -12.28
CA ASN A 232 -3.55 23.49 -13.63
C ASN A 232 -2.99 22.56 -14.70
N VAL A 233 -1.80 21.97 -14.47
CA VAL A 233 -1.10 21.16 -15.48
C VAL A 233 -1.69 19.75 -15.58
N ILE A 234 -1.97 19.11 -14.45
CA ILE A 234 -2.42 17.70 -14.42
C ILE A 234 -3.94 17.61 -14.39
N PHE A 235 -4.62 18.51 -13.68
CA PHE A 235 -6.08 18.45 -13.49
C PHE A 235 -6.88 19.44 -14.31
N ASP A 236 -6.26 20.16 -15.26
CA ASP A 236 -6.88 21.18 -16.11
C ASP A 236 -7.66 22.24 -15.31
N GLY A 237 -7.21 22.55 -14.11
CA GLY A 237 -7.83 23.51 -13.19
C GLY A 237 -9.16 23.06 -12.55
N LYS A 238 -9.64 21.83 -12.77
CA LYS A 238 -11.00 21.42 -12.37
C LYS A 238 -11.11 20.05 -11.67
N GLY A 239 -10.13 19.21 -11.79
CA GLY A 239 -10.23 17.80 -11.36
C GLY A 239 -9.73 17.53 -9.94
N PHE A 240 -9.39 18.56 -9.16
CA PHE A 240 -8.84 18.47 -7.82
C PHE A 240 -9.75 19.19 -6.81
N ASP A 241 -10.24 18.43 -5.82
CA ASP A 241 -11.13 18.91 -4.77
C ASP A 241 -10.35 19.34 -3.53
N GLU A 242 -10.02 20.64 -3.44
CA GLU A 242 -9.28 21.19 -2.29
C GLU A 242 -10.05 21.14 -0.97
N THR A 243 -11.37 20.91 -0.98
CA THR A 243 -12.16 20.78 0.25
C THR A 243 -11.81 19.51 1.04
N ALA A 244 -11.18 18.53 0.38
CA ALA A 244 -10.67 17.34 1.06
C ALA A 244 -9.67 17.70 2.17
N LEU A 245 -8.85 18.74 1.97
CA LEU A 245 -7.85 19.17 2.95
C LEU A 245 -8.46 19.72 4.25
N GLU A 246 -9.71 20.20 4.20
CA GLU A 246 -10.39 20.73 5.38
C GLU A 246 -10.81 19.63 6.38
N ARG A 247 -10.75 18.37 5.95
CA ARG A 247 -11.11 17.19 6.75
C ARG A 247 -9.91 16.48 7.39
N MET A 248 -8.68 16.97 7.18
CA MET A 248 -7.49 16.39 7.79
C MET A 248 -7.57 16.43 9.33
N ASN A 249 -7.42 15.27 9.97
CA ASN A 249 -7.51 15.13 11.40
C ASN A 249 -6.55 14.07 12.00
N GLY A 250 -5.69 13.46 11.19
CA GLY A 250 -4.73 12.44 11.61
C GLY A 250 -5.27 11.01 11.68
N SER A 251 -6.55 10.78 11.37
CA SER A 251 -7.18 9.44 11.44
C SER A 251 -7.14 8.64 10.15
N GLY A 252 -6.46 9.12 9.12
CA GLY A 252 -6.44 8.52 7.78
C GLY A 252 -6.07 7.04 7.77
N VAL A 253 -5.19 6.58 8.65
CA VAL A 253 -4.81 5.16 8.77
C VAL A 253 -6.02 4.25 8.98
N LEU A 254 -7.07 4.71 9.66
CA LEU A 254 -8.29 3.93 9.92
C LEU A 254 -9.09 3.61 8.65
N ARG A 255 -8.79 4.26 7.53
CA ARG A 255 -9.44 4.06 6.23
C ARG A 255 -8.63 3.16 5.30
N THR A 256 -7.46 2.70 5.73
CA THR A 256 -6.61 1.80 4.97
C THR A 256 -6.98 0.34 5.18
N LEU A 257 -6.52 -0.50 4.29
CA LEU A 257 -6.90 -1.89 4.12
C LEU A 257 -5.64 -2.75 4.22
N ILE A 258 -5.65 -3.84 5.00
CA ILE A 258 -4.57 -4.84 5.03
C ILE A 258 -5.01 -6.04 4.20
N LYS A 259 -4.15 -6.54 3.32
CA LYS A 259 -4.39 -7.77 2.55
C LYS A 259 -4.19 -9.00 3.43
N GLU A 260 -5.14 -9.93 3.44
CA GLU A 260 -5.00 -11.23 4.08
C GLU A 260 -4.25 -12.22 3.19
N PHE A 261 -4.48 -12.14 1.87
CA PHE A 261 -3.88 -13.02 0.87
C PHE A 261 -2.89 -12.26 -0.01
N PRO A 262 -1.76 -12.89 -0.42
CA PRO A 262 -0.78 -12.26 -1.32
C PRO A 262 -1.30 -12.24 -2.76
N ALA A 263 -2.37 -11.49 -3.02
CA ALA A 263 -3.02 -11.33 -4.31
C ALA A 263 -3.48 -9.89 -4.49
N GLU A 264 -3.81 -9.51 -5.73
CA GLU A 264 -4.39 -8.22 -6.06
C GLU A 264 -5.61 -7.94 -5.16
N TYR A 265 -5.83 -6.65 -4.80
CA TYR A 265 -6.78 -6.32 -3.73
C TYR A 265 -8.24 -6.68 -4.06
N HIS A 266 -8.66 -6.51 -5.32
CA HIS A 266 -10.04 -6.85 -5.75
C HIS A 266 -10.34 -8.35 -5.70
N ALA A 267 -9.32 -9.22 -5.57
CA ALA A 267 -9.49 -10.66 -5.41
C ALA A 267 -9.66 -11.11 -3.96
N GLN A 268 -9.36 -10.27 -2.95
CA GLN A 268 -9.35 -10.67 -1.55
C GLN A 268 -10.67 -11.29 -1.09
N ALA A 269 -11.81 -10.63 -1.38
CA ALA A 269 -13.13 -11.12 -1.01
C ALA A 269 -13.50 -12.43 -1.73
N ALA A 270 -13.05 -12.59 -2.99
CA ALA A 270 -13.31 -13.80 -3.77
C ALA A 270 -12.51 -15.00 -3.25
N ILE A 271 -11.24 -14.81 -2.87
CA ILE A 271 -10.43 -15.86 -2.25
C ILE A 271 -11.06 -16.26 -0.91
N GLU A 272 -11.44 -15.28 -0.06
CA GLU A 272 -12.10 -15.57 1.23
C GLU A 272 -13.41 -16.34 1.04
N ALA A 273 -14.25 -15.96 0.07
CA ALA A 273 -15.49 -16.66 -0.22
C ALA A 273 -15.25 -18.08 -0.78
N ALA A 274 -14.23 -18.26 -1.63
CA ALA A 274 -13.89 -19.58 -2.17
C ALA A 274 -13.43 -20.56 -1.08
N LEU A 275 -12.71 -20.10 -0.07
CA LEU A 275 -12.22 -20.92 1.04
C LEU A 275 -13.37 -21.47 1.93
N ASP A 276 -14.56 -20.87 1.90
CA ASP A 276 -15.74 -21.39 2.61
C ASP A 276 -16.40 -22.57 1.88
N ILE A 277 -16.15 -22.74 0.58
CA ILE A 277 -16.80 -23.77 -0.23
C ILE A 277 -15.88 -24.99 -0.33
N LYS A 278 -16.29 -26.11 0.30
CA LYS A 278 -15.57 -27.38 0.20
C LYS A 278 -16.13 -28.20 -0.96
N LEU A 279 -15.33 -28.41 -1.99
CA LEU A 279 -15.74 -29.22 -3.14
C LEU A 279 -16.01 -30.65 -2.73
N LYS A 280 -17.23 -31.14 -2.96
CA LYS A 280 -17.70 -32.49 -2.53
C LYS A 280 -17.97 -33.43 -3.70
N LYS A 281 -18.13 -32.85 -4.89
CA LYS A 281 -18.56 -33.58 -6.11
C LYS A 281 -17.85 -33.01 -7.31
N GLU A 282 -18.03 -33.62 -8.46
CA GLU A 282 -17.52 -33.12 -9.72
C GLU A 282 -18.15 -31.75 -10.06
N VAL A 283 -17.30 -30.75 -10.29
CA VAL A 283 -17.72 -29.37 -10.61
C VAL A 283 -18.09 -29.27 -12.08
N LYS A 284 -19.33 -28.80 -12.34
CA LYS A 284 -19.83 -28.48 -13.68
C LYS A 284 -19.39 -27.10 -14.14
N ASN A 285 -19.66 -26.06 -13.32
CA ASN A 285 -19.16 -24.70 -13.52
C ASN A 285 -19.04 -23.93 -12.19
N VAL A 286 -18.27 -22.85 -12.22
CA VAL A 286 -18.14 -21.88 -11.12
C VAL A 286 -18.53 -20.51 -11.66
N THR A 287 -19.45 -19.83 -10.99
CA THR A 287 -19.84 -18.45 -11.32
C THR A 287 -19.32 -17.50 -10.25
N ILE A 288 -18.66 -16.43 -10.67
CA ILE A 288 -18.20 -15.34 -9.82
C ILE A 288 -18.99 -14.09 -10.22
N ASP A 289 -19.93 -13.69 -9.38
CA ASP A 289 -20.67 -12.45 -9.52
C ASP A 289 -19.94 -11.36 -8.71
N THR A 290 -19.50 -10.27 -9.36
CA THR A 290 -18.70 -9.21 -8.74
C THR A 290 -19.02 -7.83 -9.34
N TYR A 291 -18.30 -6.79 -8.97
CA TYR A 291 -18.46 -5.42 -9.46
C TYR A 291 -17.54 -5.13 -10.65
N GLU A 292 -17.86 -4.06 -11.41
CA GLU A 292 -17.17 -3.69 -12.66
C GLU A 292 -15.64 -3.64 -12.51
N ALA A 293 -15.11 -2.96 -11.49
CA ALA A 293 -13.68 -2.80 -11.35
C ALA A 293 -12.94 -4.12 -11.14
N ALA A 294 -13.50 -5.07 -10.36
CA ALA A 294 -12.89 -6.39 -10.17
C ALA A 294 -12.89 -7.18 -11.49
N LYS A 295 -13.99 -7.16 -12.25
CA LYS A 295 -14.09 -7.84 -13.55
C LYS A 295 -13.10 -7.26 -14.57
N THR A 296 -13.06 -5.94 -14.71
CA THR A 296 -12.21 -5.26 -15.71
C THR A 296 -10.72 -5.27 -15.39
N ILE A 297 -10.33 -5.52 -14.14
CA ILE A 297 -8.93 -5.64 -13.73
C ILE A 297 -8.46 -7.09 -13.75
N LEU A 298 -9.32 -8.03 -13.33
CA LEU A 298 -8.91 -9.40 -13.03
C LEU A 298 -9.50 -10.47 -13.97
N ALA A 299 -10.35 -10.07 -14.92
CA ALA A 299 -11.04 -10.97 -15.87
C ALA A 299 -11.33 -10.27 -17.21
N ASP A 300 -10.44 -9.40 -17.67
CA ASP A 300 -10.59 -8.55 -18.84
C ASP A 300 -10.25 -9.25 -20.16
N ASP A 301 -9.42 -10.27 -20.12
CA ASP A 301 -8.99 -11.00 -21.31
C ASP A 301 -8.76 -12.50 -21.07
N ALA A 302 -8.61 -13.29 -22.16
CA ALA A 302 -8.48 -14.75 -22.09
C ALA A 302 -7.21 -15.24 -21.36
N SER A 303 -6.16 -14.40 -21.23
CA SER A 303 -4.95 -14.76 -20.51
C SER A 303 -5.20 -14.99 -19.03
N LYS A 304 -6.26 -14.39 -18.47
CA LYS A 304 -6.68 -14.58 -17.08
C LYS A 304 -7.18 -16.00 -16.79
N TRP A 305 -7.68 -16.71 -17.80
CA TRP A 305 -8.09 -18.12 -17.67
C TRP A 305 -6.93 -19.11 -17.87
N LYS A 306 -5.79 -18.63 -18.37
CA LYS A 306 -4.59 -19.44 -18.55
C LYS A 306 -3.32 -18.63 -18.29
N PRO A 307 -3.13 -18.14 -17.06
CA PRO A 307 -1.98 -17.32 -16.74
C PRO A 307 -0.68 -18.12 -16.95
N GLN A 308 0.35 -17.45 -17.48
CA GLN A 308 1.66 -18.07 -17.76
C GLN A 308 2.74 -17.59 -16.78
N THR A 309 2.52 -16.47 -16.12
CA THR A 309 3.44 -15.86 -15.16
C THR A 309 2.74 -15.60 -13.85
N ARG A 310 3.53 -15.44 -12.78
CA ARG A 310 3.00 -15.09 -11.47
C ARG A 310 2.25 -13.75 -11.50
N GLU A 311 2.76 -12.77 -12.23
CA GLU A 311 2.16 -11.43 -12.33
C GLU A 311 0.77 -11.50 -12.99
N THR A 312 0.62 -12.32 -14.04
CA THR A 312 -0.70 -12.55 -14.66
C THR A 312 -1.62 -13.33 -13.72
N ALA A 313 -1.10 -14.33 -13.03
CA ALA A 313 -1.87 -15.16 -12.09
C ALA A 313 -2.38 -14.35 -10.88
N ASP A 314 -1.56 -13.43 -10.36
CA ASP A 314 -1.94 -12.49 -9.28
C ASP A 314 -3.12 -11.58 -9.67
N HIS A 315 -3.26 -11.30 -10.97
CA HIS A 315 -4.34 -10.51 -11.54
C HIS A 315 -5.37 -11.37 -12.29
N SER A 316 -5.53 -12.64 -11.92
CA SER A 316 -6.49 -13.56 -12.53
C SER A 316 -7.52 -14.06 -11.53
N LEU A 317 -8.70 -13.45 -11.51
CA LEU A 317 -9.78 -13.88 -10.62
C LEU A 317 -10.17 -15.35 -10.83
N PRO A 318 -10.31 -15.86 -12.07
CA PRO A 318 -10.61 -17.28 -12.32
C PRO A 318 -9.56 -18.23 -11.72
N PHE A 319 -8.27 -17.94 -11.90
CA PHE A 319 -7.19 -18.76 -11.35
C PHE A 319 -7.14 -18.72 -9.82
N LEU A 320 -7.21 -17.51 -9.23
CA LEU A 320 -7.12 -17.32 -7.77
C LEU A 320 -8.25 -18.08 -7.04
N VAL A 321 -9.48 -17.98 -7.55
CA VAL A 321 -10.64 -18.69 -7.01
C VAL A 321 -10.50 -20.21 -7.20
N SER A 322 -10.03 -20.67 -8.36
CA SER A 322 -9.84 -22.09 -8.62
C SER A 322 -8.82 -22.73 -7.68
N VAL A 323 -7.68 -22.05 -7.43
CA VAL A 323 -6.68 -22.52 -6.47
C VAL A 323 -7.27 -22.57 -5.06
N ALA A 324 -7.96 -21.51 -4.61
CA ALA A 324 -8.57 -21.46 -3.29
C ALA A 324 -9.60 -22.59 -3.08
N LEU A 325 -10.47 -22.84 -4.07
CA LEU A 325 -11.46 -23.93 -4.03
C LEU A 325 -10.81 -25.31 -3.94
N LEU A 326 -9.75 -25.56 -4.71
CA LEU A 326 -9.12 -26.89 -4.79
C LEU A 326 -8.20 -27.19 -3.61
N THR A 327 -7.44 -26.18 -3.15
CA THR A 327 -6.41 -26.40 -2.12
C THR A 327 -6.91 -26.08 -0.71
N GLN A 328 -8.03 -25.38 -0.57
CA GLN A 328 -8.55 -24.84 0.70
C GLN A 328 -7.51 -24.00 1.46
N ASN A 329 -6.58 -23.42 0.73
CA ASN A 329 -5.55 -22.50 1.22
C ASN A 329 -5.18 -21.52 0.11
N PHE A 330 -4.69 -20.33 0.49
CA PHE A 330 -4.10 -19.40 -0.46
C PHE A 330 -2.93 -18.65 0.18
N TRP A 331 -1.75 -18.80 -0.45
CA TRP A 331 -0.52 -18.11 -0.04
C TRP A 331 0.45 -18.01 -1.23
N PHE A 332 1.70 -17.61 -1.02
CA PHE A 332 2.69 -17.48 -2.09
C PHE A 332 2.92 -18.77 -2.88
N GLU A 333 2.87 -19.93 -2.20
CA GLU A 333 3.01 -21.25 -2.82
C GLU A 333 1.87 -21.59 -3.79
N SER A 334 0.73 -20.89 -3.68
CA SER A 334 -0.43 -21.05 -4.57
C SER A 334 -0.10 -20.72 -6.02
N TYR A 335 0.90 -19.88 -6.27
CA TYR A 335 1.36 -19.60 -7.62
C TYR A 335 2.15 -20.73 -8.28
N ASN A 336 2.58 -21.75 -7.55
CA ASN A 336 3.18 -22.96 -8.10
C ASN A 336 2.16 -23.79 -8.90
N PHE A 337 0.86 -23.56 -8.74
CA PHE A 337 -0.21 -24.24 -9.45
C PHE A 337 -0.53 -23.64 -10.83
N ILE A 338 0.20 -22.66 -11.33
CA ILE A 338 -0.04 -21.99 -12.64
C ILE A 338 -0.13 -23.01 -13.78
N HIS A 339 0.65 -24.11 -13.75
CA HIS A 339 0.64 -25.16 -14.76
C HIS A 339 -0.03 -26.45 -14.28
N ASP A 340 -0.70 -26.45 -13.12
CA ASP A 340 -1.40 -27.64 -12.63
C ASP A 340 -2.65 -27.92 -13.47
N LYS A 341 -2.77 -29.16 -13.94
CA LYS A 341 -3.85 -29.57 -14.85
C LYS A 341 -5.24 -29.45 -14.22
N LYS A 342 -5.38 -29.80 -12.92
CA LYS A 342 -6.67 -29.74 -12.21
C LYS A 342 -7.10 -28.30 -11.98
N VAL A 343 -6.14 -27.42 -11.66
CA VAL A 343 -6.40 -26.00 -11.50
C VAL A 343 -6.82 -25.38 -12.83
N LEU A 344 -6.10 -25.67 -13.92
CA LEU A 344 -6.43 -25.15 -15.26
C LEU A 344 -7.77 -25.67 -15.77
N GLU A 345 -8.09 -26.95 -15.49
CA GLU A 345 -9.40 -27.53 -15.81
C GLU A 345 -10.52 -26.79 -15.06
N LEU A 346 -10.39 -26.57 -13.74
CA LEU A 346 -11.39 -25.82 -12.98
C LEU A 346 -11.48 -24.39 -13.44
N THR A 347 -10.33 -23.73 -13.68
CA THR A 347 -10.28 -22.34 -14.17
C THR A 347 -11.04 -22.19 -15.50
N SER A 348 -10.97 -23.17 -16.41
CA SER A 348 -11.71 -23.16 -17.67
C SER A 348 -13.23 -23.24 -17.50
N LYS A 349 -13.71 -23.67 -16.32
CA LYS A 349 -15.15 -23.74 -15.97
C LYS A 349 -15.65 -22.49 -15.23
N VAL A 350 -14.79 -21.48 -15.03
CA VAL A 350 -15.14 -20.25 -14.31
C VAL A 350 -15.74 -19.22 -15.26
N GLU A 351 -16.88 -18.64 -14.86
CA GLU A 351 -17.52 -17.50 -15.48
C GLU A 351 -17.50 -16.32 -14.52
N VAL A 352 -17.16 -15.11 -15.01
CA VAL A 352 -17.09 -13.88 -14.21
C VAL A 352 -18.12 -12.88 -14.73
N ASN A 353 -19.10 -12.54 -13.89
CA ASN A 353 -20.17 -11.62 -14.22
C ASN A 353 -20.06 -10.32 -13.42
N GLU A 354 -20.42 -9.22 -14.07
CA GLU A 354 -20.68 -7.96 -13.38
C GLU A 354 -22.12 -7.97 -12.89
N VAL A 355 -22.30 -7.48 -11.64
CA VAL A 355 -23.60 -7.21 -11.03
C VAL A 355 -23.70 -5.71 -10.76
N GLU A 356 -24.66 -5.02 -11.40
CA GLU A 356 -24.80 -3.56 -11.31
C GLU A 356 -24.98 -3.06 -9.87
N GLU A 357 -25.71 -3.79 -9.03
CA GLU A 357 -25.89 -3.46 -7.62
C GLU A 357 -24.56 -3.52 -6.86
N TYR A 358 -23.66 -4.46 -7.21
CA TYR A 358 -22.34 -4.55 -6.61
C TYR A 358 -21.44 -3.40 -7.09
N THR A 359 -21.55 -3.03 -8.36
CA THR A 359 -20.81 -1.88 -8.92
C THR A 359 -21.18 -0.57 -8.22
N LYS A 360 -22.45 -0.37 -7.85
CA LYS A 360 -22.91 0.80 -7.09
C LYS A 360 -22.35 0.85 -5.65
N MET A 361 -21.97 -0.28 -5.07
CA MET A 361 -21.40 -0.34 -3.72
C MET A 361 -19.90 0.00 -3.69
N TYR A 362 -19.23 -0.08 -4.82
CA TYR A 362 -17.80 0.25 -4.94
C TYR A 362 -17.59 1.79 -4.91
N PRO A 363 -16.54 2.33 -4.26
CA PRO A 363 -15.44 1.64 -3.58
C PRO A 363 -15.69 1.35 -2.08
N SER A 364 -16.84 1.68 -1.51
CA SER A 364 -17.11 1.54 -0.08
C SER A 364 -17.31 0.09 0.36
N SER A 365 -17.60 -0.80 -0.57
CA SER A 365 -17.67 -2.25 -0.41
C SER A 365 -17.17 -2.94 -1.68
N LEU A 366 -16.76 -4.21 -1.56
CA LEU A 366 -16.17 -5.01 -2.65
C LEU A 366 -16.91 -6.36 -2.76
N PRO A 367 -18.21 -6.31 -3.08
CA PRO A 367 -19.06 -7.50 -2.98
C PRO A 367 -18.69 -8.55 -4.02
N VAL A 368 -18.72 -9.80 -3.60
CA VAL A 368 -18.56 -10.95 -4.47
C VAL A 368 -19.44 -12.10 -4.00
N LYS A 369 -20.02 -12.83 -4.94
CA LYS A 369 -20.68 -14.12 -4.70
C LYS A 369 -20.05 -15.17 -5.59
N ILE A 370 -19.61 -16.26 -4.98
CA ILE A 370 -19.15 -17.46 -5.69
C ILE A 370 -20.24 -18.51 -5.62
N THR A 371 -20.57 -19.09 -6.75
CA THR A 371 -21.52 -20.20 -6.86
C THR A 371 -20.85 -21.35 -7.58
N VAL A 372 -20.73 -22.50 -6.93
CA VAL A 372 -20.23 -23.76 -7.51
C VAL A 372 -21.43 -24.64 -7.82
N LYS A 373 -21.61 -24.99 -9.09
CA LYS A 373 -22.62 -25.94 -9.57
C LYS A 373 -21.95 -27.26 -9.88
N TYR A 374 -22.52 -28.36 -9.34
CA TYR A 374 -22.05 -29.72 -9.53
C TYR A 374 -22.72 -30.42 -10.71
N SER A 375 -22.13 -31.52 -11.19
CA SER A 375 -22.66 -32.33 -12.31
C SER A 375 -24.04 -32.89 -12.04
N ASP A 376 -24.43 -33.10 -10.78
CA ASP A 376 -25.78 -33.52 -10.38
C ASP A 376 -26.80 -32.37 -10.26
N ASN A 377 -26.43 -31.17 -10.71
CA ASN A 377 -27.17 -29.90 -10.66
C ASN A 377 -27.42 -29.34 -9.25
N THR A 378 -26.85 -29.91 -8.19
CA THR A 378 -26.78 -29.25 -6.88
C THR A 378 -25.79 -28.10 -6.92
N GLN A 379 -25.93 -27.16 -5.99
CA GLN A 379 -25.01 -26.00 -5.93
C GLN A 379 -24.70 -25.58 -4.49
N GLU A 380 -23.54 -24.98 -4.30
CA GLU A 380 -23.14 -24.31 -3.06
C GLU A 380 -22.71 -22.86 -3.41
N SER A 381 -22.92 -21.93 -2.50
CA SER A 381 -22.50 -20.55 -2.71
C SER A 381 -22.00 -19.88 -1.44
N ALA A 382 -21.08 -18.95 -1.60
CA ALA A 382 -20.60 -18.08 -0.54
C ALA A 382 -20.61 -16.61 -1.02
N TYR A 383 -20.92 -15.69 -0.11
CA TYR A 383 -20.97 -14.24 -0.38
C TYR A 383 -20.07 -13.50 0.61
N ARG A 384 -19.39 -12.48 0.10
CA ARG A 384 -18.67 -11.48 0.90
C ARG A 384 -19.02 -10.08 0.41
N GLU A 385 -19.42 -9.22 1.32
CA GLU A 385 -19.58 -7.78 1.02
C GLU A 385 -18.23 -7.08 1.03
N VAL A 386 -17.40 -7.39 2.01
CA VAL A 386 -16.03 -6.90 2.15
C VAL A 386 -15.11 -8.03 2.62
N PRO A 387 -13.83 -8.04 2.20
CA PRO A 387 -12.87 -9.02 2.70
C PRO A 387 -12.41 -8.68 4.11
N LYS A 388 -11.86 -9.65 4.82
CA LYS A 388 -11.08 -9.41 6.03
C LYS A 388 -9.91 -8.46 5.73
N GLY A 389 -9.61 -7.56 6.66
CA GLY A 389 -8.63 -6.50 6.49
C GLY A 389 -9.16 -5.24 5.83
N HIS A 390 -10.41 -5.24 5.36
CA HIS A 390 -11.11 -4.03 4.94
C HIS A 390 -11.40 -3.15 6.18
N TYR A 391 -11.40 -1.80 6.03
CA TYR A 391 -11.65 -0.89 7.16
C TYR A 391 -13.01 -1.10 7.86
N LYS A 392 -14.00 -1.69 7.19
CA LYS A 392 -15.27 -2.11 7.78
C LYS A 392 -15.19 -3.47 8.50
N LYS A 393 -14.16 -4.28 8.23
CA LYS A 393 -13.89 -5.59 8.83
C LYS A 393 -12.37 -5.74 9.04
N PRO A 394 -11.78 -4.89 9.91
CA PRO A 394 -10.33 -4.86 10.09
C PRO A 394 -9.79 -6.18 10.65
N MET A 395 -8.56 -6.49 10.34
CA MET A 395 -7.82 -7.54 11.03
C MET A 395 -7.47 -7.05 12.44
N ASN A 396 -7.68 -7.91 13.42
CA ASN A 396 -7.22 -7.63 14.78
C ASN A 396 -5.69 -7.85 14.91
N ARG A 397 -5.11 -7.43 16.05
CA ARG A 397 -3.67 -7.52 16.32
C ARG A 397 -3.12 -8.95 16.20
N GLU A 398 -3.85 -9.95 16.67
CA GLU A 398 -3.42 -11.37 16.62
C GLU A 398 -3.39 -11.90 15.19
N GLU A 399 -4.36 -11.53 14.36
CA GLU A 399 -4.40 -11.88 12.93
C GLU A 399 -3.24 -11.26 12.16
N ILE A 400 -2.88 -10.01 12.47
CA ILE A 400 -1.74 -9.32 11.87
C ILE A 400 -0.42 -9.95 12.31
N ILE A 401 -0.28 -10.29 13.60
CA ILE A 401 0.87 -11.03 14.11
C ILE A 401 0.98 -12.40 13.44
N THR A 402 -0.14 -13.10 13.26
CA THR A 402 -0.16 -14.39 12.55
C THR A 402 0.33 -14.24 11.11
N LYS A 403 -0.14 -13.23 10.38
CA LYS A 403 0.37 -12.88 9.04
C LYS A 403 1.88 -12.58 9.07
N ALA A 404 2.32 -11.75 10.02
CA ALA A 404 3.73 -11.36 10.16
C ALA A 404 4.64 -12.57 10.44
N LYS A 405 4.24 -13.48 11.30
CA LYS A 405 4.96 -14.74 11.57
C LYS A 405 5.01 -15.64 10.33
N ARG A 406 3.93 -15.73 9.58
CA ARG A 406 3.89 -16.46 8.31
C ARG A 406 4.84 -15.86 7.25
N LEU A 407 5.09 -14.55 7.30
CA LEU A 407 6.10 -13.85 6.51
C LEU A 407 7.53 -14.00 7.09
N GLY A 408 7.69 -14.68 8.21
CA GLY A 408 8.99 -14.98 8.83
C GLY A 408 9.52 -13.87 9.75
N LEU A 409 8.65 -12.99 10.24
CA LEU A 409 9.05 -11.99 11.23
C LEU A 409 9.21 -12.63 12.61
N ASP A 410 10.34 -12.36 13.28
CA ASP A 410 10.70 -12.89 14.60
C ASP A 410 9.83 -12.26 15.70
N ASP A 411 9.45 -13.05 16.72
CA ASP A 411 8.66 -12.58 17.86
C ASP A 411 9.33 -11.39 18.58
N ARG A 412 10.66 -11.36 18.68
CA ARG A 412 11.38 -10.24 19.32
C ARG A 412 11.17 -8.91 18.57
N VAL A 413 11.09 -8.96 17.23
CA VAL A 413 10.83 -7.77 16.40
C VAL A 413 9.37 -7.35 16.55
N ILE A 414 8.44 -8.31 16.60
CA ILE A 414 7.01 -8.05 16.83
C ILE A 414 6.82 -7.39 18.21
N ASP A 415 7.43 -7.93 19.25
CA ASP A 415 7.37 -7.39 20.61
C ASP A 415 8.02 -5.99 20.70
N TYR A 416 9.11 -5.78 19.98
CA TYR A 416 9.75 -4.47 19.89
C TYR A 416 8.80 -3.43 19.29
N ILE A 417 8.14 -3.77 18.18
CA ILE A 417 7.20 -2.88 17.49
C ILE A 417 5.92 -2.69 18.32
N ASN A 418 5.39 -3.72 18.97
CA ASN A 418 4.25 -3.59 19.88
C ASN A 418 4.50 -2.60 21.02
N ASN A 419 5.75 -2.48 21.45
CA ASN A 419 6.17 -1.56 22.51
C ASN A 419 6.87 -0.30 21.97
N ILE A 420 6.66 0.04 20.69
CA ILE A 420 7.36 1.12 19.99
C ILE A 420 7.19 2.46 20.70
N GLU A 421 5.99 2.75 21.20
CA GLU A 421 5.64 4.00 21.90
C GLU A 421 6.58 4.31 23.05
N ASN A 422 7.07 3.27 23.73
CA ASN A 422 7.92 3.38 24.91
C ASN A 422 9.41 3.48 24.58
N LYS A 423 9.81 3.54 23.30
CA LYS A 423 11.21 3.63 22.88
C LYS A 423 11.65 5.09 22.84
N GLU A 424 12.72 5.42 23.56
CA GLU A 424 13.32 6.77 23.55
C GLU A 424 14.15 7.04 22.30
N ALA A 425 14.79 5.99 21.76
CA ALA A 425 15.51 6.04 20.48
C ALA A 425 15.18 4.78 19.68
N LEU A 426 14.60 4.99 18.48
CA LEU A 426 14.05 3.90 17.71
C LEU A 426 15.05 3.32 16.70
N THR A 427 15.17 2.00 16.67
CA THR A 427 15.81 1.25 15.60
C THR A 427 15.05 -0.07 15.39
N VAL A 428 14.40 -0.22 14.24
CA VAL A 428 13.71 -1.45 13.85
C VAL A 428 14.60 -2.23 12.89
N VAL A 429 14.96 -3.45 13.28
CA VAL A 429 15.75 -4.39 12.47
C VAL A 429 15.10 -5.77 12.57
N PHE A 430 14.94 -6.48 11.42
CA PHE A 430 14.37 -7.85 11.39
C PHE A 430 15.42 -8.95 11.41
#